data_c300a415f463b1e191b6e474d7cf40b6
#
_entry.id   c300a415f463b1e191b6e474d7cf40b6
#
_cell.length_a   1.000
_cell.length_b   1.000
_cell.length_c   1.000
_cell.angle_alpha   90.00
_cell.angle_beta   90.00
_cell.angle_gamma   90.00
#
_symmetry.space_group_name_H-M   'P 1'
#
loop_
_entity.id
_entity.type
_entity.pdbx_description
1 polymer ?
#
loop_
_entity_poly.entity_id
_entity_poly.type
_entity_poly.pdbx_seq_one_letter_code
_entity_poly.pdbx_strand_id
1 'polypeptide(L)'
;MLNLIVVGNPDYYSFFSDSKGEESFPVSRLFESTPDSLRKKLLPLTSKTYQFLQELPVIFMTEPEFEVDEEGNTGGYYSHIRIGRISNIRAKTINREKVLAFNYDLTDIIGKKFLTSEKEYVKKLELGSFGLNRNFWAVKDIDVKEFFEILGISVKAPEASAAVKTEAPDNNEDLEVISDINEYL
;
A
#
# COMPACT_ATOMS: atom_id res chain seq x y z
N MET A 1 1.56 -10.86 -5.65
CA MET A 1 2.06 -9.71 -4.83
C MET A 1 1.15 -8.49 -5.00
N LEU A 2 1.16 -7.56 -4.05
CA LEU A 2 0.40 -6.30 -4.10
C LEU A 2 1.16 -5.16 -3.42
N ASN A 3 0.84 -3.91 -3.82
CA ASN A 3 1.18 -2.72 -3.06
C ASN A 3 0.12 -2.49 -1.97
N LEU A 4 0.55 -2.24 -0.74
CA LEU A 4 -0.31 -1.83 0.36
C LEU A 4 0.10 -0.42 0.80
N ILE A 5 -0.79 0.55 0.61
CA ILE A 5 -0.58 1.94 1.02
C ILE A 5 -1.58 2.25 2.14
N VAL A 6 -1.07 2.46 3.34
CA VAL A 6 -1.85 2.82 4.52
C VAL A 6 -1.62 4.28 4.86
N VAL A 7 -2.70 5.01 5.16
CA VAL A 7 -2.66 6.43 5.51
C VAL A 7 -3.62 6.75 6.66
N GLY A 8 -3.26 7.74 7.49
CA GLY A 8 -4.04 8.07 8.69
C GLY A 8 -5.39 8.69 8.35
N ASN A 9 -5.40 9.86 7.75
CA ASN A 9 -6.64 10.59 7.47
C ASN A 9 -7.03 10.51 5.99
N PRO A 10 -8.22 9.94 5.66
CA PRO A 10 -8.70 9.84 4.28
C PRO A 10 -8.91 11.21 3.61
N ASP A 11 -9.24 12.25 4.36
CA ASP A 11 -9.53 13.58 3.82
C ASP A 11 -8.31 14.27 3.18
N TYR A 12 -7.10 13.79 3.49
CA TYR A 12 -5.86 14.34 2.93
C TYR A 12 -5.44 13.67 1.62
N TYR A 13 -6.15 12.63 1.18
CA TYR A 13 -5.77 11.85 0.01
C TYR A 13 -6.92 11.71 -0.97
N SER A 14 -6.73 12.22 -2.17
CA SER A 14 -7.76 12.24 -3.22
C SER A 14 -8.22 10.85 -3.65
N PHE A 15 -7.40 9.80 -3.46
CA PHE A 15 -7.79 8.44 -3.82
C PHE A 15 -8.89 7.84 -2.93
N PHE A 16 -9.36 8.51 -1.89
CA PHE A 16 -10.57 8.10 -1.17
C PHE A 16 -11.84 8.78 -1.69
N SER A 17 -11.74 9.93 -2.37
CA SER A 17 -12.86 10.64 -2.97
C SER A 17 -12.98 10.40 -4.47
N ASP A 18 -11.85 10.38 -5.18
CA ASP A 18 -11.79 10.34 -6.63
C ASP A 18 -11.43 8.94 -7.15
N SER A 19 -11.88 8.60 -8.36
CA SER A 19 -11.53 7.34 -9.01
C SER A 19 -10.19 7.39 -9.76
N LYS A 20 -9.74 8.59 -10.13
CA LYS A 20 -8.47 8.81 -10.83
C LYS A 20 -7.85 10.13 -10.39
N GLY A 21 -6.53 10.17 -10.31
CA GLY A 21 -5.81 11.39 -9.97
C GLY A 21 -4.31 11.20 -9.88
N GLU A 22 -3.65 12.20 -9.32
CA GLU A 22 -2.25 12.17 -8.95
C GLU A 22 -2.11 12.35 -7.44
N GLU A 23 -1.22 11.59 -6.84
CA GLU A 23 -0.94 11.66 -5.43
C GLU A 23 0.56 11.50 -5.17
N SER A 24 1.00 11.72 -3.94
CA SER A 24 2.39 11.51 -3.54
C SER A 24 2.51 10.86 -2.18
N PHE A 25 3.60 10.11 -2.00
CA PHE A 25 3.88 9.38 -0.77
C PHE A 25 5.32 9.62 -0.31
N PRO A 26 5.57 9.86 1.00
CA PRO A 26 6.91 10.11 1.53
C PRO A 26 7.87 8.94 1.30
N VAL A 27 9.07 9.23 0.76
CA VAL A 27 10.12 8.21 0.57
C VAL A 27 10.54 7.59 1.88
N SER A 28 10.57 8.35 2.96
CA SER A 28 10.90 7.88 4.32
C SER A 28 9.96 6.80 4.88
N ARG A 29 8.83 6.55 4.22
CA ARG A 29 7.81 5.57 4.59
C ARG A 29 7.66 4.43 3.57
N LEU A 30 8.56 4.40 2.56
CA LEU A 30 8.56 3.33 1.57
C LEU A 30 9.11 2.04 2.15
N PHE A 31 8.45 0.94 1.80
CA PHE A 31 8.83 -0.43 2.14
C PHE A 31 8.89 -0.73 3.64
N GLU A 32 8.33 0.15 4.48
CA GLU A 32 8.02 -0.23 5.86
C GLU A 32 7.06 -1.43 5.84
N SER A 33 7.27 -2.42 6.70
CA SER A 33 6.50 -3.67 6.73
C SER A 33 6.55 -4.50 5.43
N THR A 34 7.50 -4.26 4.56
CA THR A 34 7.84 -5.16 3.44
C THR A 34 8.79 -6.25 3.94
N PRO A 35 8.60 -7.55 3.59
CA PRO A 35 9.54 -8.60 3.95
C PRO A 35 10.98 -8.25 3.55
N ASP A 36 11.95 -8.51 4.42
CA ASP A 36 13.35 -8.08 4.25
C ASP A 36 13.97 -8.56 2.93
N SER A 37 13.68 -9.78 2.51
CA SER A 37 14.19 -10.35 1.26
C SER A 37 13.69 -9.59 0.04
N LEU A 38 12.43 -9.13 0.09
CA LEU A 38 11.80 -8.35 -0.98
C LEU A 38 12.28 -6.90 -0.93
N ARG A 39 12.34 -6.31 0.27
CA ARG A 39 12.85 -4.95 0.46
C ARG A 39 14.26 -4.77 -0.11
N LYS A 40 15.16 -5.73 0.13
CA LYS A 40 16.53 -5.69 -0.41
C LYS A 40 16.57 -5.70 -1.93
N LYS A 41 15.60 -6.33 -2.60
CA LYS A 41 15.50 -6.34 -4.06
C LYS A 41 14.90 -5.04 -4.62
N LEU A 42 14.06 -4.35 -3.85
CA LEU A 42 13.42 -3.11 -4.25
C LEU A 42 14.30 -1.89 -4.01
N LEU A 43 15.34 -2.03 -3.19
CA LEU A 43 16.31 -0.99 -2.89
C LEU A 43 17.65 -1.32 -3.57
N PRO A 44 18.36 -0.34 -4.15
CA PRO A 44 17.96 1.06 -4.33
C PRO A 44 16.78 1.22 -5.30
N LEU A 45 16.08 2.36 -5.24
CA LEU A 45 14.99 2.69 -6.15
C LEU A 45 15.56 2.92 -7.57
N THR A 46 15.14 2.06 -8.51
CA THR A 46 15.56 2.07 -9.90
C THR A 46 14.34 2.18 -10.83
N SER A 47 14.57 2.42 -12.11
CA SER A 47 13.50 2.36 -13.12
C SER A 47 12.81 1.00 -13.14
N LYS A 48 13.56 -0.10 -12.93
CA LYS A 48 13.02 -1.46 -12.82
C LYS A 48 12.11 -1.60 -11.58
N THR A 49 12.50 -1.01 -10.45
CA THR A 49 11.67 -0.98 -9.24
C THR A 49 10.35 -0.24 -9.49
N TYR A 50 10.40 0.93 -10.16
CA TYR A 50 9.18 1.68 -10.49
C TYR A 50 8.27 0.90 -11.44
N GLN A 51 8.84 0.27 -12.47
CA GLN A 51 8.06 -0.58 -13.37
C GLN A 51 7.40 -1.72 -12.62
N PHE A 52 8.14 -2.44 -11.79
CA PHE A 52 7.60 -3.51 -10.96
C PHE A 52 6.43 -3.06 -10.07
N LEU A 53 6.58 -1.93 -9.36
CA LEU A 53 5.51 -1.40 -8.51
C LEU A 53 4.25 -1.05 -9.31
N GLN A 54 4.38 -0.57 -10.56
CA GLN A 54 3.26 -0.23 -11.43
C GLN A 54 2.52 -1.48 -11.97
N GLU A 55 3.20 -2.62 -12.06
CA GLU A 55 2.60 -3.88 -12.49
C GLU A 55 1.72 -4.53 -11.42
N LEU A 56 1.96 -4.19 -10.15
CA LEU A 56 1.22 -4.74 -9.02
C LEU A 56 -0.15 -4.04 -8.84
N PRO A 57 -1.19 -4.77 -8.41
CA PRO A 57 -2.38 -4.13 -7.88
C PRO A 57 -2.03 -3.33 -6.63
N VAL A 58 -2.80 -2.28 -6.36
CA VAL A 58 -2.64 -1.48 -5.15
C VAL A 58 -3.90 -1.51 -4.30
N ILE A 59 -3.71 -1.65 -3.00
CA ILE A 59 -4.73 -1.46 -1.99
C ILE A 59 -4.37 -0.19 -1.23
N PHE A 60 -5.28 0.78 -1.25
CA PHE A 60 -5.24 1.96 -0.40
C PHE A 60 -6.17 1.72 0.77
N MET A 61 -5.70 1.94 1.99
CA MET A 61 -6.54 1.86 3.18
C MET A 61 -6.18 2.93 4.21
N THR A 62 -7.16 3.29 5.02
CA THR A 62 -6.91 4.14 6.18
C THR A 62 -6.30 3.33 7.32
N GLU A 63 -5.61 4.02 8.23
CA GLU A 63 -5.36 3.47 9.55
C GLU A 63 -6.71 3.04 10.17
N PRO A 64 -6.75 1.91 10.89
CA PRO A 64 -7.99 1.46 11.51
C PRO A 64 -8.51 2.43 12.56
N GLU A 65 -9.80 2.65 12.56
CA GLU A 65 -10.52 3.50 13.49
C GLU A 65 -11.51 2.68 14.32
N PHE A 66 -11.84 3.17 15.52
CA PHE A 66 -12.88 2.59 16.35
C PHE A 66 -14.20 3.31 16.12
N GLU A 67 -15.27 2.56 15.98
CA GLU A 67 -16.62 3.09 16.03
C GLU A 67 -17.16 2.94 17.47
N VAL A 68 -17.60 4.04 18.03
CA VAL A 68 -18.19 4.08 19.37
C VAL A 68 -19.69 4.28 19.18
N ASP A 69 -20.53 3.41 19.79
CA ASP A 69 -21.97 3.55 19.76
C ASP A 69 -22.47 4.70 20.68
N GLU A 70 -23.77 5.00 20.61
CA GLU A 70 -24.38 6.06 21.42
C GLU A 70 -24.28 5.79 22.93
N GLU A 71 -24.04 4.56 23.35
CA GLU A 71 -23.86 4.14 24.73
C GLU A 71 -22.42 4.19 25.21
N GLY A 72 -21.47 4.54 24.30
CA GLY A 72 -20.04 4.65 24.60
C GLY A 72 -19.28 3.33 24.50
N ASN A 73 -19.88 2.26 23.98
CA ASN A 73 -19.20 0.99 23.75
C ASN A 73 -18.47 1.01 22.41
N THR A 74 -17.31 0.35 22.33
CA THR A 74 -16.59 0.17 21.08
C THR A 74 -17.34 -0.81 20.18
N GLY A 75 -18.01 -0.28 19.15
CA GLY A 75 -18.86 -1.07 18.24
C GLY A 75 -18.10 -1.84 17.17
N GLY A 76 -16.85 -1.49 16.91
CA GLY A 76 -16.06 -2.18 15.89
C GLY A 76 -14.76 -1.47 15.53
N TYR A 77 -13.99 -2.15 14.72
CA TYR A 77 -12.69 -1.73 14.22
C TYR A 77 -12.77 -1.72 12.69
N TYR A 78 -12.59 -0.59 12.05
CA TYR A 78 -12.83 -0.47 10.62
C TYR A 78 -11.77 0.35 9.90
N SER A 79 -11.71 0.19 8.58
CA SER A 79 -10.89 0.99 7.69
C SER A 79 -11.64 1.30 6.40
N HIS A 80 -11.34 2.42 5.76
CA HIS A 80 -11.74 2.69 4.39
C HIS A 80 -10.75 2.02 3.44
N ILE A 81 -11.27 1.31 2.44
CA ILE A 81 -10.43 0.50 1.54
C ILE A 81 -10.84 0.77 0.10
N ARG A 82 -9.84 0.96 -0.76
CA ARG A 82 -9.97 1.11 -2.21
C ARG A 82 -8.96 0.21 -2.91
N ILE A 83 -9.33 -0.30 -4.09
CA ILE A 83 -8.44 -1.10 -4.94
C ILE A 83 -8.24 -0.39 -6.26
N GLY A 84 -7.02 -0.48 -6.81
CA GLY A 84 -6.72 0.08 -8.10
C GLY A 84 -5.33 -0.29 -8.61
N ARG A 85 -4.81 0.61 -9.43
CA ARG A 85 -3.46 0.56 -9.97
C ARG A 85 -2.80 1.92 -9.83
N ILE A 86 -1.49 1.91 -9.80
CA ILE A 86 -0.66 3.11 -9.87
C ILE A 86 0.17 3.10 -11.14
N SER A 87 0.49 4.28 -11.63
CA SER A 87 1.29 4.47 -12.85
C SER A 87 2.09 5.75 -12.75
N ASN A 88 3.01 5.97 -13.70
CA ASN A 88 3.79 7.18 -13.80
C ASN A 88 4.48 7.57 -12.48
N ILE A 89 5.10 6.54 -11.81
CA ILE A 89 5.85 6.76 -10.58
C ILE A 89 7.08 7.59 -10.88
N ARG A 90 7.29 8.65 -10.12
CA ARG A 90 8.42 9.56 -10.26
C ARG A 90 8.81 10.20 -8.94
N ALA A 91 10.10 10.42 -8.78
CA ALA A 91 10.62 11.14 -7.62
C ALA A 91 10.32 12.65 -7.75
N LYS A 92 9.91 13.25 -6.66
CA LYS A 92 9.72 14.71 -6.51
C LYS A 92 10.20 15.18 -5.14
N THR A 93 10.45 16.48 -5.01
CA THR A 93 10.64 17.12 -3.71
C THR A 93 9.49 18.10 -3.50
N ILE A 94 8.72 17.91 -2.45
CA ILE A 94 7.60 18.77 -2.07
C ILE A 94 7.85 19.27 -0.65
N ASN A 95 7.87 20.58 -0.44
CA ASN A 95 8.12 21.18 0.89
C ASN A 95 9.38 20.67 1.60
N ARG A 96 10.47 20.43 0.85
CA ARG A 96 11.75 19.86 1.30
C ARG A 96 11.68 18.37 1.68
N GLU A 97 10.55 17.70 1.50
CA GLU A 97 10.41 16.27 1.67
C GLU A 97 10.53 15.56 0.32
N LYS A 98 11.28 14.46 0.28
CA LYS A 98 11.37 13.58 -0.88
C LYS A 98 10.16 12.66 -0.92
N VAL A 99 9.46 12.65 -2.04
CA VAL A 99 8.24 11.86 -2.25
C VAL A 99 8.31 11.07 -3.55
N LEU A 100 7.59 9.96 -3.62
CA LEU A 100 7.19 9.35 -4.88
C LEU A 100 5.81 9.89 -5.26
N ALA A 101 5.75 10.62 -6.37
CA ALA A 101 4.48 11.00 -6.99
C ALA A 101 4.05 9.90 -7.97
N PHE A 102 2.75 9.64 -8.04
CA PHE A 102 2.17 8.62 -8.91
C PHE A 102 0.76 9.02 -9.33
N ASN A 103 0.33 8.51 -10.48
CA ASN A 103 -1.06 8.55 -10.88
C ASN A 103 -1.76 7.29 -10.36
N TYR A 104 -3.03 7.40 -9.98
CA TYR A 104 -3.84 6.25 -9.59
C TYR A 104 -5.10 6.12 -10.48
N ASP A 105 -5.55 4.88 -10.64
CA ASP A 105 -6.81 4.51 -11.30
C ASP A 105 -7.47 3.41 -10.46
N LEU A 106 -8.62 3.74 -9.84
CA LEU A 106 -9.32 2.85 -8.93
C LEU A 106 -10.32 2.00 -9.70
N THR A 107 -10.22 0.70 -9.52
CA THR A 107 -11.10 -0.29 -10.17
C THR A 107 -12.29 -0.66 -9.31
N ASP A 108 -12.14 -0.62 -7.98
CA ASP A 108 -13.18 -0.98 -7.03
C ASP A 108 -13.28 0.00 -5.86
N ILE A 109 -14.52 0.30 -5.45
CA ILE A 109 -14.85 1.06 -4.25
C ILE A 109 -15.38 0.09 -3.21
N ILE A 110 -14.53 -0.29 -2.25
CA ILE A 110 -14.94 -1.20 -1.18
C ILE A 110 -15.58 -0.41 -0.02
N GLY A 111 -15.12 0.82 0.17
CA GLY A 111 -15.61 1.70 1.23
C GLY A 111 -15.19 1.23 2.63
N LYS A 112 -15.98 1.63 3.63
CA LYS A 112 -15.78 1.27 5.04
C LYS A 112 -15.98 -0.22 5.27
N LYS A 113 -14.97 -0.91 5.83
CA LYS A 113 -15.02 -2.33 6.16
C LYS A 113 -14.55 -2.59 7.58
N PHE A 114 -15.29 -3.45 8.28
CA PHE A 114 -14.88 -3.96 9.59
C PHE A 114 -13.78 -5.00 9.43
N LEU A 115 -12.81 -4.93 10.32
CA LEU A 115 -11.62 -5.77 10.32
C LEU A 115 -11.72 -6.85 11.39
N THR A 116 -11.00 -7.94 11.17
CA THR A 116 -10.78 -8.96 12.20
C THR A 116 -9.89 -8.44 13.34
N SER A 117 -9.64 -9.28 14.33
CA SER A 117 -8.72 -8.97 15.42
C SER A 117 -7.34 -8.51 14.93
N GLU A 118 -6.88 -7.37 15.43
CA GLU A 118 -5.58 -6.78 15.10
C GLU A 118 -4.42 -7.77 15.20
N LYS A 119 -4.39 -8.59 16.24
CA LYS A 119 -3.33 -9.58 16.45
C LYS A 119 -3.21 -10.59 15.32
N GLU A 120 -4.32 -10.94 14.68
CA GLU A 120 -4.33 -11.92 13.60
C GLU A 120 -3.77 -11.33 12.31
N TYR A 121 -4.26 -10.16 11.87
CA TYR A 121 -3.79 -9.58 10.63
C TYR A 121 -2.37 -9.03 10.75
N VAL A 122 -1.96 -8.47 11.89
CA VAL A 122 -0.59 -8.00 12.12
C VAL A 122 0.41 -9.13 11.90
N LYS A 123 0.14 -10.32 12.46
CA LYS A 123 1.00 -11.49 12.30
C LYS A 123 1.01 -12.01 10.87
N LYS A 124 -0.15 -12.19 10.27
CA LYS A 124 -0.29 -12.79 8.93
C LYS A 124 0.25 -11.88 7.82
N LEU A 125 0.11 -10.57 7.98
CA LEU A 125 0.63 -9.58 7.04
C LEU A 125 2.09 -9.19 7.33
N GLU A 126 2.73 -9.80 8.34
CA GLU A 126 4.10 -9.45 8.74
C GLU A 126 4.28 -7.93 8.92
N LEU A 127 3.34 -7.32 9.65
CA LEU A 127 3.40 -5.89 9.95
C LEU A 127 4.35 -5.66 11.13
N GLY A 128 5.02 -4.51 11.13
CA GLY A 128 5.84 -4.09 12.25
C GLY A 128 5.02 -3.79 13.51
N SER A 129 5.68 -3.31 14.57
CA SER A 129 5.09 -3.05 15.88
C SER A 129 3.91 -2.07 15.89
N PHE A 130 3.79 -1.24 14.86
CA PHE A 130 2.67 -0.31 14.70
C PHE A 130 1.46 -0.92 13.98
N GLY A 131 1.58 -2.16 13.47
CA GLY A 131 0.51 -2.79 12.70
C GLY A 131 0.09 -1.92 11.49
N LEU A 132 -1.22 -1.63 11.41
CA LEU A 132 -1.79 -0.70 10.42
C LEU A 132 -1.95 0.74 10.96
N ASN A 133 -1.52 1.02 12.19
CA ASN A 133 -1.69 2.32 12.85
C ASN A 133 -0.54 3.28 12.53
N ARG A 134 -0.16 3.37 11.27
CA ARG A 134 0.92 4.23 10.79
C ARG A 134 0.89 4.34 9.27
N ASN A 135 1.17 5.52 8.73
CA ASN A 135 1.37 5.70 7.29
C ASN A 135 2.56 4.87 6.82
N PHE A 136 2.36 4.02 5.82
CA PHE A 136 3.44 3.31 5.13
C PHE A 136 3.02 2.86 3.73
N TRP A 137 4.00 2.59 2.88
CA TRP A 137 3.83 1.87 1.62
C TRP A 137 4.65 0.60 1.69
N ALA A 138 4.00 -0.55 1.66
CA ALA A 138 4.62 -1.87 1.66
C ALA A 138 4.34 -2.62 0.36
N VAL A 139 5.20 -3.57 0.03
CA VAL A 139 4.92 -4.63 -0.95
C VAL A 139 4.72 -5.93 -0.18
N LYS A 140 3.59 -6.61 -0.43
CA LYS A 140 3.24 -7.87 0.22
C LYS A 140 3.26 -9.01 -0.78
N ASP A 141 3.83 -10.15 -0.36
CA ASP A 141 3.90 -11.36 -1.19
C ASP A 141 2.64 -12.23 -1.04
N ILE A 142 1.51 -11.59 -1.17
CA ILE A 142 0.18 -12.19 -1.17
C ILE A 142 -0.65 -11.59 -2.30
N ASP A 143 -1.72 -12.25 -2.71
CA ASP A 143 -2.66 -11.67 -3.66
C ASP A 143 -3.77 -10.86 -2.96
N VAL A 144 -4.59 -10.16 -3.76
CA VAL A 144 -5.66 -9.29 -3.25
C VAL A 144 -6.73 -10.09 -2.49
N LYS A 145 -7.04 -11.31 -2.95
CA LYS A 145 -8.05 -12.17 -2.32
C LYS A 145 -7.57 -12.62 -0.95
N GLU A 146 -6.34 -13.14 -0.87
CA GLU A 146 -5.72 -13.55 0.39
C GLU A 146 -5.63 -12.38 1.38
N PHE A 147 -5.28 -11.18 0.91
CA PHE A 147 -5.28 -9.99 1.74
C PHE A 147 -6.64 -9.75 2.42
N PHE A 148 -7.73 -9.82 1.66
CA PHE A 148 -9.07 -9.62 2.23
C PHE A 148 -9.50 -10.76 3.15
N GLU A 149 -9.15 -11.99 2.85
CA GLU A 149 -9.38 -13.14 3.74
C GLU A 149 -8.68 -12.95 5.09
N ILE A 150 -7.45 -12.45 5.09
CA ILE A 150 -6.69 -12.13 6.31
C ILE A 150 -7.38 -11.06 7.15
N LEU A 151 -7.95 -10.04 6.51
CA LEU A 151 -8.70 -8.98 7.20
C LEU A 151 -10.12 -9.39 7.61
N GLY A 152 -10.57 -10.60 7.25
CA GLY A 152 -11.95 -11.06 7.52
C GLY A 152 -12.99 -10.38 6.65
N ILE A 153 -12.60 -9.80 5.51
CA ILE A 153 -13.46 -9.06 4.61
C ILE A 153 -13.93 -9.98 3.48
N SER A 154 -15.25 -10.22 3.42
CA SER A 154 -15.85 -10.90 2.28
C SER A 154 -15.97 -9.93 1.10
N VAL A 155 -15.15 -10.09 0.08
CA VAL A 155 -15.26 -9.38 -1.19
C VAL A 155 -15.73 -10.37 -2.25
N LYS A 156 -16.73 -10.00 -3.07
CA LYS A 156 -16.90 -10.67 -4.36
C LYS A 156 -15.60 -10.42 -5.13
N ALA A 157 -14.84 -11.48 -5.34
CA ALA A 157 -13.58 -11.37 -6.09
C ALA A 157 -13.85 -10.62 -7.40
N PRO A 158 -13.10 -9.56 -7.73
CA PRO A 158 -13.08 -9.08 -9.11
C PRO A 158 -12.70 -10.28 -9.98
N GLU A 159 -13.39 -10.47 -11.09
CA GLU A 159 -13.07 -11.54 -12.04
C GLU A 159 -11.57 -11.48 -12.31
N ALA A 160 -10.88 -12.54 -11.98
CA ALA A 160 -9.43 -12.59 -11.92
C ALA A 160 -8.85 -12.21 -13.29
N SER A 161 -8.34 -11.00 -13.40
CA SER A 161 -7.24 -10.75 -14.33
C SER A 161 -6.14 -11.72 -13.92
N ALA A 162 -5.82 -12.65 -14.81
CA ALA A 162 -4.90 -13.74 -14.58
C ALA A 162 -3.69 -13.27 -13.76
N ALA A 163 -3.43 -13.95 -12.64
CA ALA A 163 -2.30 -13.65 -11.78
C ALA A 163 -1.01 -13.76 -12.59
N VAL A 164 -0.53 -12.64 -13.08
CA VAL A 164 0.82 -12.54 -13.63
C VAL A 164 1.74 -12.76 -12.44
N LYS A 165 2.50 -13.85 -12.48
CA LYS A 165 3.60 -14.04 -11.53
C LYS A 165 4.67 -12.99 -11.85
N THR A 166 4.53 -11.83 -11.27
CA THR A 166 5.51 -10.76 -11.39
C THR A 166 6.62 -11.06 -10.39
N GLU A 167 7.79 -11.42 -10.86
CA GLU A 167 8.97 -11.60 -10.01
C GLU A 167 9.56 -10.23 -9.67
N ALA A 168 9.98 -10.06 -8.41
CA ALA A 168 10.64 -8.83 -7.99
C ALA A 168 11.96 -8.64 -8.76
N PRO A 169 12.30 -7.40 -9.16
CA PRO A 169 13.47 -7.13 -9.97
C PRO A 169 14.77 -7.57 -9.26
N ASP A 170 15.69 -8.14 -10.03
CA ASP A 170 17.07 -8.28 -9.59
C ASP A 170 17.86 -7.03 -10.00
N ASN A 171 18.14 -6.17 -9.03
CA ASN A 171 18.80 -4.89 -9.26
C ASN A 171 20.34 -5.03 -9.36
N ASN A 172 20.88 -6.26 -9.42
CA ASN A 172 22.35 -6.45 -9.44
C ASN A 172 22.98 -6.17 -10.80
N GLU A 173 22.25 -6.07 -11.90
CA GLU A 173 22.83 -6.03 -13.25
C GLU A 173 22.83 -4.69 -13.96
N ASP A 174 21.99 -3.70 -13.60
CA ASP A 174 21.98 -2.38 -14.28
C ASP A 174 21.57 -1.26 -13.33
N LEU A 175 22.56 -0.58 -12.78
CA LEU A 175 22.39 0.54 -11.86
C LEU A 175 22.14 1.86 -12.60
N GLU A 176 20.99 2.08 -13.22
CA GLU A 176 20.46 3.44 -13.29
C GLU A 176 19.82 3.80 -11.94
N VAL A 177 20.67 4.06 -10.96
CA VAL A 177 20.26 4.52 -9.65
C VAL A 177 19.72 5.93 -9.78
N ILE A 178 18.49 6.16 -9.34
CA ILE A 178 17.97 7.51 -9.16
C ILE A 178 18.67 8.07 -7.92
N SER A 179 19.88 8.64 -8.15
CA SER A 179 20.87 8.96 -7.12
C SER A 179 20.34 9.87 -6.02
N ASP A 180 19.41 10.76 -6.35
CA ASP A 180 18.93 11.80 -5.42
C ASP A 180 17.96 11.31 -4.33
N ILE A 181 17.52 10.07 -4.39
CA ILE A 181 16.58 9.47 -3.43
C ILE A 181 17.23 8.43 -2.53
N ASN A 182 18.25 7.73 -3.02
CA ASN A 182 18.81 6.57 -2.33
C ASN A 182 19.67 6.92 -1.10
N GLU A 183 20.00 8.18 -0.87
CA GLU A 183 20.70 8.62 0.35
C GLU A 183 19.86 8.49 1.64
N TYR A 184 18.53 8.25 1.54
CA TYR A 184 17.59 8.30 2.67
C TYR A 184 16.87 6.97 2.92
N LEU A 185 17.25 5.92 2.23
CA LEU A 185 16.71 4.56 2.34
C LEU A 185 17.68 3.63 3.06
#